data_b7d708e66aae00777ca6f016911263ab
#
_entry.id   b7d708e66aae00777ca6f016911263ab
#
_cell.length_a   1.000
_cell.length_b   1.000
_cell.length_c   1.000
_cell.angle_alpha   90.00
_cell.angle_beta   90.00
_cell.angle_gamma   90.00
#
_symmetry.space_group_name_H-M   'P 1'
#
loop_
_entity.id
_entity.type
_entity.pdbx_description
1 polymer ?
#
loop_
_entity_poly.entity_id
_entity_poly.type
_entity_poly.pdbx_seq_one_letter_code
_entity_poly.pdbx_strand_id
1 'polypeptide(L)'
;MCGVARAGIRRGAPGNHATTRVASYMHDQVVMSITAWIIVAAAAIVVTYLFAGIRVVRPTSRGLIERFGKYRCVAEPGFHWIVPVADRLFLVNITELMVNAERQEIITSDKLNARVDAQVYFKVKSDEDSLKSSQYNVFDYKLQIVSLARTTLRNIIGTLTLKSANSERGKINTALQQTLCEETHHWGIEIVRTELKEIDPPQDVQETMNKVVKAENEKVAAVDFATATETMADGARRAEIKRAEGVKQAKILEAEGEALAIQLVNESADRYFTGNAQLLRRLITVERSLQNNSKVVVPAGSELVNIIGDIAGVLPIPARIARVASREPAEHVVQ
;
A
#
# COMPACT_ATOMS: atom_id res chain seq x y z
N MET A 1 -109.42 21.17 101.18
CA MET A 1 -110.05 20.25 100.21
C MET A 1 -109.06 20.03 99.06
N CYS A 2 -108.74 18.87 98.91
CA CYS A 2 -108.06 18.09 97.88
C CYS A 2 -107.47 18.83 96.66
N GLY A 3 -106.25 18.54 96.43
CA GLY A 3 -105.56 18.83 95.16
C GLY A 3 -104.34 17.91 94.97
N VAL A 4 -104.50 16.97 94.16
CA VAL A 4 -103.59 15.85 93.82
C VAL A 4 -102.38 16.34 93.03
N ALA A 5 -101.18 16.02 93.52
CA ALA A 5 -99.91 16.18 92.78
C ALA A 5 -99.77 15.07 91.77
N ARG A 6 -99.46 15.46 90.54
CA ARG A 6 -98.97 14.54 89.46
C ARG A 6 -97.47 14.75 89.23
N ALA A 7 -96.73 13.73 89.64
CA ALA A 7 -95.26 13.65 89.34
C ALA A 7 -95.05 13.28 87.87
N GLY A 8 -94.39 14.14 87.11
CA GLY A 8 -93.92 13.85 85.73
C GLY A 8 -92.57 13.21 85.74
N ILE A 9 -92.46 12.00 85.38
CA ILE A 9 -91.25 11.23 85.17
C ILE A 9 -90.66 11.70 83.80
N ARG A 10 -89.56 12.51 83.82
CA ARG A 10 -88.74 12.70 82.66
C ARG A 10 -87.80 11.56 82.46
N ARG A 11 -88.10 10.74 81.46
CA ARG A 11 -87.13 9.75 80.93
C ARG A 11 -86.07 10.51 80.18
N GLY A 12 -84.83 10.58 80.72
CA GLY A 12 -83.64 11.05 80.02
C GLY A 12 -83.24 10.01 78.96
N ALA A 13 -83.17 10.38 77.72
CA ALA A 13 -82.66 9.55 76.64
C ALA A 13 -81.15 9.34 76.82
N PRO A 14 -80.61 8.14 76.86
CA PRO A 14 -79.21 7.93 76.96
C PRO A 14 -78.56 7.99 75.54
N GLY A 15 -77.59 8.82 75.38
CA GLY A 15 -76.46 8.45 74.67
C GLY A 15 -76.31 8.78 73.14
N ASN A 16 -76.25 10.04 72.79
CA ASN A 16 -75.74 10.40 71.44
C ASN A 16 -74.25 10.78 71.39
N HIS A 17 -73.50 10.76 72.52
CA HIS A 17 -72.08 11.14 72.60
C HIS A 17 -71.11 10.03 72.23
N ALA A 18 -71.52 8.75 72.29
CA ALA A 18 -70.62 7.64 71.91
C ALA A 18 -70.56 7.44 70.39
N THR A 19 -71.73 7.54 69.73
CA THR A 19 -71.75 7.40 68.24
C THR A 19 -71.10 8.53 67.50
N THR A 20 -71.08 9.78 67.97
CA THR A 20 -70.40 10.92 67.43
C THR A 20 -68.86 10.81 67.59
N ARG A 21 -68.38 10.26 68.71
CA ARG A 21 -66.91 10.03 68.91
C ARG A 21 -66.41 8.89 68.03
N VAL A 22 -67.12 7.82 67.84
CA VAL A 22 -66.72 6.70 66.95
C VAL A 22 -66.70 7.17 65.48
N ALA A 23 -67.67 7.99 65.07
CA ALA A 23 -67.79 8.54 63.75
C ALA A 23 -66.59 9.55 63.46
N SER A 24 -66.21 10.37 64.47
CA SER A 24 -65.02 11.26 64.33
C SER A 24 -63.75 10.46 64.30
N TYR A 25 -63.57 9.45 65.13
CA TYR A 25 -62.37 8.56 65.05
C TYR A 25 -62.27 7.84 63.72
N MET A 26 -63.37 7.32 63.20
CA MET A 26 -63.32 6.68 61.86
C MET A 26 -63.08 7.68 60.75
N HIS A 27 -63.57 8.91 60.82
CA HIS A 27 -63.34 9.98 59.88
C HIS A 27 -61.89 10.38 59.92
N ASP A 28 -61.26 10.60 61.11
CA ASP A 28 -59.89 10.92 61.31
C ASP A 28 -58.91 9.81 60.82
N GLN A 29 -59.24 8.58 61.02
CA GLN A 29 -58.52 7.37 60.54
C GLN A 29 -58.56 7.31 59.00
N VAL A 30 -59.71 7.55 58.39
CA VAL A 30 -59.88 7.54 56.93
C VAL A 30 -59.11 8.73 56.31
N VAL A 31 -59.24 9.92 56.89
CA VAL A 31 -58.53 11.12 56.45
C VAL A 31 -56.97 10.95 56.58
N MET A 32 -56.48 10.41 57.71
CA MET A 32 -55.04 10.06 57.89
C MET A 32 -54.58 9.00 56.91
N SER A 33 -55.34 8.00 56.55
CA SER A 33 -54.96 7.02 55.52
C SER A 33 -54.89 7.61 54.13
N ILE A 34 -55.86 8.48 53.77
CA ILE A 34 -55.85 9.17 52.45
C ILE A 34 -54.66 10.12 52.35
N THR A 35 -54.37 10.92 53.39
CA THR A 35 -53.20 11.81 53.40
C THR A 35 -51.88 11.05 53.30
N ALA A 36 -51.75 9.91 54.00
CA ALA A 36 -50.62 9.03 53.90
C ALA A 36 -50.42 8.51 52.46
N TRP A 37 -51.49 8.06 51.80
CA TRP A 37 -51.44 7.61 50.39
C TRP A 37 -51.07 8.75 49.40
N ILE A 38 -51.54 9.96 49.62
CA ILE A 38 -51.19 11.14 48.85
C ILE A 38 -49.69 11.46 49.00
N ILE A 39 -49.14 11.39 50.22
CA ILE A 39 -47.71 11.60 50.48
C ILE A 39 -46.87 10.50 49.79
N VAL A 40 -47.26 9.25 49.89
CA VAL A 40 -46.57 8.16 49.22
C VAL A 40 -46.62 8.33 47.69
N ALA A 41 -47.75 8.67 47.14
CA ALA A 41 -47.89 8.95 45.71
C ALA A 41 -47.03 10.15 45.28
N ALA A 42 -47.02 11.24 46.04
CA ALA A 42 -46.16 12.40 45.78
C ALA A 42 -44.65 12.04 45.85
N ALA A 43 -44.25 11.24 46.85
CA ALA A 43 -42.89 10.77 46.99
C ALA A 43 -42.49 9.87 45.80
N ALA A 44 -43.38 8.95 45.36
CA ALA A 44 -43.15 8.09 44.20
C ALA A 44 -43.00 8.92 42.91
N ILE A 45 -43.80 9.97 42.72
CA ILE A 45 -43.69 10.90 41.59
C ILE A 45 -42.32 11.63 41.61
N VAL A 46 -41.88 12.12 42.77
CA VAL A 46 -40.60 12.79 42.94
C VAL A 46 -39.43 11.85 42.63
N VAL A 47 -39.47 10.62 43.18
CA VAL A 47 -38.46 9.61 42.94
C VAL A 47 -38.39 9.27 41.42
N THR A 48 -39.55 9.00 40.80
CA THR A 48 -39.60 8.73 39.34
C THR A 48 -39.06 9.91 38.54
N TYR A 49 -39.36 11.13 38.90
CA TYR A 49 -38.85 12.35 38.27
C TYR A 49 -37.32 12.45 38.40
N LEU A 50 -36.75 12.16 39.56
CA LEU A 50 -35.32 12.14 39.79
C LEU A 50 -34.61 11.10 38.95
N PHE A 51 -35.17 9.88 38.89
CA PHE A 51 -34.61 8.81 38.05
C PHE A 51 -34.74 9.08 36.56
N ALA A 52 -35.81 9.71 36.11
CA ALA A 52 -36.03 10.09 34.71
C ALA A 52 -35.02 11.16 34.20
N GLY A 53 -34.41 11.90 35.10
CA GLY A 53 -33.36 12.91 34.78
C GLY A 53 -31.98 12.32 34.56
N ILE A 54 -31.76 11.03 34.86
CA ILE A 54 -30.46 10.37 34.69
C ILE A 54 -30.21 10.07 33.22
N ARG A 55 -29.12 10.60 32.70
CA ARG A 55 -28.65 10.33 31.34
C ARG A 55 -27.16 10.00 31.34
N VAL A 56 -26.79 8.99 30.55
CA VAL A 56 -25.38 8.57 30.37
C VAL A 56 -24.96 8.89 28.95
N VAL A 57 -23.90 9.71 28.83
CA VAL A 57 -23.28 10.05 27.56
C VAL A 57 -22.11 9.11 27.32
N ARG A 58 -22.09 8.46 26.16
CA ARG A 58 -21.02 7.53 25.77
C ARG A 58 -19.76 8.30 25.34
N PRO A 59 -18.55 7.69 25.42
CA PRO A 59 -17.29 8.30 24.97
C PRO A 59 -17.28 8.64 23.48
N THR A 60 -18.08 7.96 22.67
CA THR A 60 -18.24 8.19 21.22
C THR A 60 -19.11 9.38 20.86
N SER A 61 -19.74 9.99 21.87
CA SER A 61 -20.70 11.08 21.67
C SER A 61 -20.45 12.20 22.66
N ARG A 62 -20.87 13.41 22.30
CA ARG A 62 -20.99 14.55 23.18
C ARG A 62 -22.46 14.96 23.28
N GLY A 63 -22.87 15.37 24.43
CA GLY A 63 -24.24 15.85 24.66
C GLY A 63 -24.32 17.36 24.57
N LEU A 64 -25.30 17.89 23.83
CA LEU A 64 -25.68 19.30 23.90
C LEU A 64 -26.94 19.42 24.75
N ILE A 65 -26.89 20.16 25.83
CA ILE A 65 -28.02 20.40 26.72
C ILE A 65 -28.65 21.70 26.38
N GLU A 66 -29.91 21.66 25.98
CA GLU A 66 -30.75 22.83 25.78
C GLU A 66 -31.76 22.98 26.92
N ARG A 67 -31.89 24.18 27.44
CA ARG A 67 -32.93 24.50 28.43
C ARG A 67 -33.94 25.47 27.82
N PHE A 68 -35.18 25.05 27.71
CA PHE A 68 -36.27 25.81 27.08
C PHE A 68 -35.90 26.37 25.70
N GLY A 69 -35.19 25.53 24.86
CA GLY A 69 -34.78 25.93 23.51
C GLY A 69 -33.54 26.86 23.45
N LYS A 70 -32.88 27.11 24.59
CA LYS A 70 -31.60 27.82 24.62
C LYS A 70 -30.46 26.87 24.96
N TYR A 71 -29.36 27.01 24.24
CA TYR A 71 -28.12 26.32 24.58
C TYR A 71 -27.69 26.63 26.01
N ARG A 72 -27.29 25.60 26.77
CA ARG A 72 -26.80 25.72 28.13
C ARG A 72 -25.35 25.32 28.28
N CYS A 73 -25.01 24.06 27.95
CA CYS A 73 -23.66 23.55 28.08
C CYS A 73 -23.49 22.23 27.27
N VAL A 74 -22.24 21.85 27.08
CA VAL A 74 -21.88 20.53 26.56
C VAL A 74 -21.78 19.54 27.70
N ALA A 75 -22.39 18.36 27.54
CA ALA A 75 -22.23 17.22 28.42
C ALA A 75 -21.08 16.34 27.93
N GLU A 76 -20.05 16.21 28.73
CA GLU A 76 -18.94 15.28 28.47
C GLU A 76 -19.36 13.84 28.66
N PRO A 77 -18.55 12.85 28.22
CA PRO A 77 -18.84 11.45 28.50
C PRO A 77 -18.92 11.18 30.01
N GLY A 78 -19.96 10.47 30.39
CA GLY A 78 -20.20 10.16 31.79
C GLY A 78 -21.65 10.27 32.20
N PHE A 79 -21.86 10.39 33.50
CA PHE A 79 -23.15 10.50 34.12
C PHE A 79 -23.56 11.97 34.26
N HIS A 80 -24.75 12.28 33.76
CA HIS A 80 -25.32 13.63 33.84
C HIS A 80 -26.76 13.54 34.35
N TRP A 81 -27.11 14.46 35.24
CA TRP A 81 -28.48 14.65 35.67
C TRP A 81 -29.07 15.89 34.99
N ILE A 82 -30.14 15.69 34.26
CA ILE A 82 -30.86 16.74 33.52
C ILE A 82 -32.27 16.88 34.06
N VAL A 83 -32.87 18.04 33.97
CA VAL A 83 -34.26 18.30 34.37
C VAL A 83 -35.20 17.79 33.27
N PRO A 84 -35.95 16.68 33.47
CA PRO A 84 -36.64 15.97 32.38
C PRO A 84 -37.63 16.81 31.55
N VAL A 85 -38.21 17.84 32.13
CA VAL A 85 -39.21 18.70 31.44
C VAL A 85 -38.58 19.90 30.81
N ALA A 86 -37.56 20.46 31.43
CA ALA A 86 -36.91 21.72 31.01
C ALA A 86 -35.74 21.53 30.07
N ASP A 87 -34.98 20.47 30.26
CA ASP A 87 -33.74 20.21 29.54
C ASP A 87 -33.96 19.13 28.46
N ARG A 88 -33.42 19.40 27.26
CA ARG A 88 -33.31 18.40 26.15
C ARG A 88 -31.86 18.10 25.90
N LEU A 89 -31.55 16.83 25.74
CA LEU A 89 -30.19 16.32 25.44
C LEU A 89 -30.15 15.85 23.99
N PHE A 90 -29.32 16.52 23.18
CA PHE A 90 -28.97 16.07 21.84
C PHE A 90 -27.62 15.39 21.85
N LEU A 91 -27.56 14.17 21.37
CA LEU A 91 -26.31 13.41 21.28
C LEU A 91 -25.69 13.59 19.89
N VAL A 92 -24.51 14.17 19.85
CA VAL A 92 -23.72 14.36 18.64
C VAL A 92 -22.61 13.31 18.62
N ASN A 93 -22.52 12.53 17.56
CA ASN A 93 -21.46 11.56 17.39
C ASN A 93 -20.17 12.27 16.95
N ILE A 94 -19.08 12.07 17.70
CA ILE A 94 -17.75 12.65 17.42
C ILE A 94 -16.78 11.64 16.77
N THR A 95 -17.23 10.40 16.52
CA THR A 95 -16.43 9.42 15.80
C THR A 95 -16.42 9.72 14.32
N GLU A 96 -15.48 9.12 13.61
CA GLU A 96 -15.42 9.20 12.15
C GLU A 96 -16.68 8.58 11.53
N LEU A 97 -17.34 9.34 10.69
CA LEU A 97 -18.51 8.95 9.92
C LEU A 97 -18.18 9.01 8.44
N MET A 98 -18.81 8.17 7.65
CA MET A 98 -18.68 8.15 6.20
C MET A 98 -20.00 8.50 5.55
N VAL A 99 -19.92 9.33 4.51
CA VAL A 99 -21.05 9.59 3.59
C VAL A 99 -20.61 9.30 2.17
N ASN A 100 -21.54 8.75 1.40
CA ASN A 100 -21.33 8.51 -0.03
C ASN A 100 -21.89 9.69 -0.83
N ALA A 101 -21.04 10.30 -1.65
CA ALA A 101 -21.52 11.14 -2.74
C ALA A 101 -22.04 10.18 -3.83
N GLU A 102 -23.35 10.18 -4.03
CA GLU A 102 -24.02 9.32 -5.01
C GLU A 102 -23.42 9.46 -6.41
N ARG A 103 -23.47 8.38 -7.17
CA ARG A 103 -23.02 8.36 -8.57
C ARG A 103 -23.66 9.48 -9.37
N GLN A 104 -22.84 10.25 -10.05
CA GLN A 104 -23.29 11.31 -10.96
C GLN A 104 -22.53 11.24 -12.28
N GLU A 105 -23.20 11.66 -13.34
CA GLU A 105 -22.58 11.83 -14.65
C GLU A 105 -21.91 13.20 -14.73
N ILE A 106 -20.66 13.22 -15.12
CA ILE A 106 -19.82 14.39 -15.26
C ILE A 106 -19.20 14.38 -16.66
N ILE A 107 -19.16 15.56 -17.29
CA ILE A 107 -18.47 15.74 -18.57
C ILE A 107 -17.05 16.22 -18.25
N THR A 108 -16.07 15.48 -18.72
CA THR A 108 -14.64 15.81 -18.58
C THR A 108 -14.22 16.90 -19.58
N SER A 109 -13.01 17.45 -19.44
CA SER A 109 -12.49 18.50 -20.35
C SER A 109 -12.35 18.02 -21.80
N ASP A 110 -12.16 16.73 -22.02
CA ASP A 110 -12.11 16.07 -23.32
C ASP A 110 -13.50 15.69 -23.88
N LYS A 111 -14.58 16.24 -23.24
CA LYS A 111 -15.99 16.07 -23.63
C LYS A 111 -16.49 14.62 -23.57
N LEU A 112 -15.86 13.80 -22.73
CA LEU A 112 -16.30 12.46 -22.46
C LEU A 112 -17.18 12.43 -21.22
N ASN A 113 -18.26 11.64 -21.25
CA ASN A 113 -19.08 11.40 -20.07
C ASN A 113 -18.40 10.36 -19.18
N ALA A 114 -18.40 10.60 -17.88
CA ALA A 114 -17.94 9.64 -16.87
C ALA A 114 -18.92 9.60 -15.71
N ARG A 115 -19.23 8.41 -15.22
CA ARG A 115 -19.94 8.23 -13.95
C ARG A 115 -18.92 8.17 -12.85
N VAL A 116 -19.13 9.01 -11.85
CA VAL A 116 -18.17 9.16 -10.75
C VAL A 116 -18.91 9.12 -9.44
N ASP A 117 -18.35 8.41 -8.47
CA ASP A 117 -18.76 8.41 -7.08
C ASP A 117 -17.55 8.63 -6.15
N ALA A 118 -17.81 9.19 -4.98
CA ALA A 118 -16.80 9.43 -3.97
C ALA A 118 -17.34 9.16 -2.57
N GLN A 119 -16.43 8.91 -1.65
CA GLN A 119 -16.71 8.76 -0.23
C GLN A 119 -16.00 9.85 0.54
N VAL A 120 -16.72 10.46 1.48
CA VAL A 120 -16.20 11.49 2.37
C VAL A 120 -16.24 10.99 3.80
N TYR A 121 -15.09 10.95 4.43
CA TYR A 121 -14.92 10.59 5.83
C TYR A 121 -14.74 11.87 6.63
N PHE A 122 -15.57 12.05 7.61
CA PHE A 122 -15.59 13.25 8.43
C PHE A 122 -15.91 12.93 9.89
N LYS A 123 -15.55 13.84 10.77
CA LYS A 123 -15.93 13.81 12.19
C LYS A 123 -16.33 15.21 12.66
N VAL A 124 -17.17 15.26 13.67
CA VAL A 124 -17.46 16.53 14.37
C VAL A 124 -16.34 16.77 15.37
N LYS A 125 -15.77 17.96 15.39
CA LYS A 125 -14.75 18.35 16.38
C LYS A 125 -15.35 18.33 17.78
N SER A 126 -14.53 17.96 18.76
CA SER A 126 -14.97 17.81 20.17
C SER A 126 -15.10 19.14 20.91
N ASP A 127 -14.67 20.26 20.29
CA ASP A 127 -14.72 21.59 20.90
C ASP A 127 -16.16 22.06 21.07
N GLU A 128 -16.45 22.81 22.12
CA GLU A 128 -17.80 23.34 22.42
C GLU A 128 -18.38 24.13 21.27
N ASP A 129 -17.59 25.07 20.70
CA ASP A 129 -18.04 25.94 19.60
C ASP A 129 -18.29 25.14 18.32
N SER A 130 -17.46 24.11 18.04
CA SER A 130 -17.63 23.26 16.88
C SER A 130 -18.87 22.36 16.99
N LEU A 131 -19.11 21.79 18.18
CA LEU A 131 -20.32 21.01 18.47
C LEU A 131 -21.58 21.85 18.30
N LYS A 132 -21.57 23.08 18.81
CA LYS A 132 -22.65 24.05 18.69
C LYS A 132 -22.91 24.43 17.23
N SER A 133 -21.82 24.70 16.49
CA SER A 133 -21.91 25.06 15.07
C SER A 133 -22.47 23.89 14.23
N SER A 134 -22.13 22.65 14.56
CA SER A 134 -22.62 21.48 13.83
C SER A 134 -24.12 21.23 13.97
N GLN A 135 -24.77 21.76 15.04
CA GLN A 135 -26.19 21.58 15.30
C GLN A 135 -27.03 22.81 14.99
N TYR A 136 -26.45 24.03 15.11
CA TYR A 136 -27.20 25.26 14.96
C TYR A 136 -26.93 26.03 13.67
N ASN A 137 -25.74 25.86 13.06
CA ASN A 137 -25.41 26.55 11.82
C ASN A 137 -25.90 25.80 10.59
N VAL A 138 -26.14 24.48 10.72
CA VAL A 138 -26.49 23.58 9.60
C VAL A 138 -27.62 22.66 9.98
N PHE A 139 -28.67 22.60 9.18
CA PHE A 139 -29.83 21.75 9.48
C PHE A 139 -29.50 20.23 9.38
N ASP A 140 -28.83 19.83 8.30
CA ASP A 140 -28.36 18.45 8.10
C ASP A 140 -26.99 18.50 7.43
N TYR A 141 -25.96 18.50 8.25
CA TYR A 141 -24.58 18.58 7.76
C TYR A 141 -24.20 17.38 6.90
N LYS A 142 -24.80 16.19 7.11
CA LYS A 142 -24.50 15.00 6.31
C LYS A 142 -24.96 15.19 4.87
N LEU A 143 -26.20 15.64 4.71
CA LEU A 143 -26.77 15.90 3.39
C LEU A 143 -26.04 17.06 2.68
N GLN A 144 -25.66 18.08 3.43
CA GLN A 144 -24.92 19.23 2.86
C GLN A 144 -23.50 18.84 2.42
N ILE A 145 -22.79 18.00 3.20
CA ILE A 145 -21.48 17.47 2.81
C ILE A 145 -21.59 16.66 1.51
N VAL A 146 -22.60 15.80 1.37
CA VAL A 146 -22.85 15.04 0.14
C VAL A 146 -23.08 15.97 -1.05
N SER A 147 -23.93 16.98 -0.89
CA SER A 147 -24.23 17.95 -1.95
C SER A 147 -23.00 18.77 -2.35
N LEU A 148 -22.24 19.23 -1.37
CA LEU A 148 -21.01 19.98 -1.59
C LEU A 148 -19.95 19.10 -2.27
N ALA A 149 -19.76 17.87 -1.80
CA ALA A 149 -18.82 16.92 -2.40
C ALA A 149 -19.17 16.64 -3.88
N ARG A 150 -20.46 16.47 -4.21
CA ARG A 150 -20.91 16.28 -5.59
C ARG A 150 -20.58 17.47 -6.48
N THR A 151 -20.82 18.67 -5.99
CA THR A 151 -20.56 19.92 -6.75
C THR A 151 -19.06 20.12 -6.95
N THR A 152 -18.27 19.97 -5.89
CA THR A 152 -16.81 20.10 -5.94
C THR A 152 -16.19 19.05 -6.83
N LEU A 153 -16.63 17.80 -6.73
CA LEU A 153 -16.18 16.71 -7.57
C LEU A 153 -16.44 16.98 -9.06
N ARG A 154 -17.63 17.50 -9.39
CA ARG A 154 -17.96 17.91 -10.76
C ARG A 154 -17.03 19.01 -11.27
N ASN A 155 -16.71 20.00 -10.44
CA ASN A 155 -15.82 21.08 -10.82
C ASN A 155 -14.39 20.56 -11.06
N ILE A 156 -13.86 19.73 -10.16
CA ILE A 156 -12.50 19.19 -10.29
C ILE A 156 -12.38 18.30 -11.54
N ILE A 157 -13.28 17.33 -11.70
CA ILE A 157 -13.23 16.39 -12.82
C ILE A 157 -13.52 17.07 -14.16
N GLY A 158 -14.40 18.07 -14.18
CA GLY A 158 -14.71 18.87 -15.38
C GLY A 158 -13.49 19.60 -15.95
N THR A 159 -12.46 19.86 -15.18
CA THR A 159 -11.19 20.48 -15.62
C THR A 159 -10.16 19.48 -16.10
N LEU A 160 -10.34 18.19 -15.83
CA LEU A 160 -9.39 17.11 -16.14
C LEU A 160 -9.84 16.30 -17.34
N THR A 161 -8.88 15.70 -18.06
CA THR A 161 -9.18 14.66 -19.05
C THR A 161 -9.52 13.36 -18.34
N LEU A 162 -10.27 12.48 -18.98
CA LEU A 162 -10.61 11.17 -18.43
C LEU A 162 -9.38 10.33 -18.08
N LYS A 163 -8.34 10.39 -18.91
CA LYS A 163 -7.05 9.71 -18.67
C LYS A 163 -6.37 10.26 -17.42
N SER A 164 -6.28 11.60 -17.27
CA SER A 164 -5.70 12.24 -16.07
C SER A 164 -6.53 11.97 -14.82
N ALA A 165 -7.86 12.03 -14.91
CA ALA A 165 -8.73 11.75 -13.79
C ALA A 165 -8.54 10.32 -13.24
N ASN A 166 -8.31 9.33 -14.11
CA ASN A 166 -8.07 7.96 -13.70
C ASN A 166 -6.67 7.72 -13.14
N SER A 167 -5.63 8.40 -13.66
CA SER A 167 -4.24 8.23 -13.21
C SER A 167 -3.87 9.11 -12.01
N GLU A 168 -4.53 10.25 -11.81
CA GLU A 168 -4.19 11.25 -10.79
C GLU A 168 -5.21 11.31 -9.64
N ARG A 169 -5.81 10.16 -9.30
CA ARG A 169 -6.82 10.07 -8.21
C ARG A 169 -6.38 10.71 -6.89
N GLY A 170 -5.09 10.58 -6.57
CA GLY A 170 -4.52 11.19 -5.36
C GLY A 170 -4.63 12.71 -5.35
N LYS A 171 -4.37 13.37 -6.48
CA LYS A 171 -4.52 14.83 -6.60
C LYS A 171 -5.98 15.25 -6.49
N ILE A 172 -6.90 14.49 -7.08
CA ILE A 172 -8.35 14.75 -6.99
C ILE A 172 -8.80 14.63 -5.54
N ASN A 173 -8.40 13.56 -4.83
CA ASN A 173 -8.73 13.37 -3.42
C ASN A 173 -8.21 14.54 -2.58
N THR A 174 -6.97 14.97 -2.76
CA THR A 174 -6.40 16.11 -2.01
C THR A 174 -7.13 17.41 -2.31
N ALA A 175 -7.41 17.71 -3.56
CA ALA A 175 -8.14 18.91 -3.95
C ALA A 175 -9.58 18.91 -3.42
N LEU A 176 -10.26 17.77 -3.48
CA LEU A 176 -11.60 17.59 -2.93
C LEU A 176 -11.59 17.79 -1.41
N GLN A 177 -10.65 17.15 -0.71
CA GLN A 177 -10.50 17.28 0.73
C GLN A 177 -10.26 18.74 1.14
N GLN A 178 -9.35 19.44 0.46
CA GLN A 178 -9.02 20.82 0.76
C GLN A 178 -10.23 21.73 0.62
N THR A 179 -10.94 21.69 -0.51
CA THR A 179 -12.14 22.50 -0.74
C THR A 179 -13.23 22.17 0.28
N LEU A 180 -13.45 20.88 0.57
CA LEU A 180 -14.43 20.48 1.58
C LEU A 180 -14.03 20.96 2.98
N CYS A 181 -12.76 20.90 3.36
CA CYS A 181 -12.28 21.42 4.65
C CYS A 181 -12.52 22.91 4.80
N GLU A 182 -12.25 23.69 3.75
CA GLU A 182 -12.47 25.15 3.75
C GLU A 182 -13.96 25.49 3.96
N GLU A 183 -14.85 24.84 3.23
CA GLU A 183 -16.29 25.09 3.30
C GLU A 183 -16.93 24.56 4.60
N THR A 184 -16.52 23.40 5.10
CA THR A 184 -17.10 22.79 6.29
C THR A 184 -16.53 23.32 7.60
N HIS A 185 -15.47 24.13 7.55
CA HIS A 185 -14.84 24.70 8.74
C HIS A 185 -15.84 25.46 9.63
N HIS A 186 -16.73 26.25 9.00
CA HIS A 186 -17.76 27.03 9.72
C HIS A 186 -18.86 26.16 10.36
N TRP A 187 -18.94 24.90 10.00
CA TRP A 187 -19.89 23.93 10.58
C TRP A 187 -19.32 23.16 11.76
N GLY A 188 -18.06 23.41 12.12
CA GLY A 188 -17.37 22.66 13.17
C GLY A 188 -17.05 21.21 12.81
N ILE A 189 -17.01 20.90 11.53
CA ILE A 189 -16.75 19.57 10.99
C ILE A 189 -15.33 19.53 10.44
N GLU A 190 -14.66 18.40 10.67
CA GLU A 190 -13.34 18.10 10.13
C GLU A 190 -13.47 16.99 9.11
N ILE A 191 -13.06 17.25 7.88
CA ILE A 191 -12.94 16.23 6.85
C ILE A 191 -11.63 15.48 7.06
N VAL A 192 -11.73 14.21 7.40
CA VAL A 192 -10.57 13.36 7.70
C VAL A 192 -9.87 12.98 6.40
N ARG A 193 -10.63 12.45 5.44
CA ARG A 193 -10.15 12.09 4.12
C ARG A 193 -11.30 11.99 3.13
N THR A 194 -10.95 12.04 1.86
CA THR A 194 -11.87 11.80 0.76
C THR A 194 -11.30 10.72 -0.15
N GLU A 195 -12.16 9.88 -0.67
CA GLU A 195 -11.76 8.78 -1.54
C GLU A 195 -12.65 8.76 -2.78
N LEU A 196 -12.02 8.89 -3.93
CA LEU A 196 -12.67 8.68 -5.20
C LEU A 196 -12.80 7.17 -5.42
N LYS A 197 -14.04 6.68 -5.52
CA LYS A 197 -14.32 5.25 -5.58
C LYS A 197 -14.16 4.71 -6.99
N GLU A 198 -14.95 5.19 -7.91
CA GLU A 198 -15.00 4.68 -9.27
C GLU A 198 -15.14 5.82 -10.29
N ILE A 199 -14.49 5.65 -11.45
CA ILE A 199 -14.67 6.50 -12.62
C ILE A 199 -15.01 5.57 -13.77
N ASP A 200 -16.29 5.53 -14.15
CA ASP A 200 -16.83 4.62 -15.14
C ASP A 200 -17.21 5.42 -16.39
N PRO A 201 -16.44 5.31 -17.48
CA PRO A 201 -16.87 5.85 -18.77
C PRO A 201 -17.97 4.98 -19.39
N PRO A 202 -18.79 5.50 -20.31
CA PRO A 202 -19.70 4.72 -21.12
C PRO A 202 -18.96 3.61 -21.89
N GLN A 203 -19.65 2.50 -22.18
CA GLN A 203 -19.03 1.33 -22.80
C GLN A 203 -18.35 1.62 -24.15
N ASP A 204 -18.97 2.44 -24.99
CA ASP A 204 -18.44 2.88 -26.29
C ASP A 204 -17.12 3.65 -26.16
N VAL A 205 -17.03 4.51 -25.15
CA VAL A 205 -15.80 5.26 -24.81
C VAL A 205 -14.74 4.30 -24.26
N GLN A 206 -15.13 3.39 -23.38
CA GLN A 206 -14.23 2.39 -22.81
C GLN A 206 -13.64 1.48 -23.88
N GLU A 207 -14.43 0.99 -24.83
CA GLU A 207 -13.95 0.17 -25.94
C GLU A 207 -12.98 0.94 -26.83
N THR A 208 -13.29 2.19 -27.16
CA THR A 208 -12.42 3.05 -27.96
C THR A 208 -11.13 3.35 -27.25
N MET A 209 -11.20 3.67 -25.96
CA MET A 209 -10.04 3.94 -25.11
C MET A 209 -9.13 2.70 -24.97
N ASN A 210 -9.73 1.52 -24.83
CA ASN A 210 -8.99 0.25 -24.80
C ASN A 210 -8.25 0.01 -26.14
N LYS A 211 -8.88 0.31 -27.28
CA LYS A 211 -8.20 0.20 -28.58
C LYS A 211 -7.05 1.18 -28.73
N VAL A 212 -7.22 2.42 -28.28
CA VAL A 212 -6.14 3.44 -28.29
C VAL A 212 -5.00 3.04 -27.38
N VAL A 213 -5.29 2.64 -26.13
CA VAL A 213 -4.27 2.18 -25.18
C VAL A 213 -3.53 0.95 -25.70
N LYS A 214 -4.26 0.01 -26.33
CA LYS A 214 -3.64 -1.17 -26.94
C LYS A 214 -2.68 -0.76 -28.06
N ALA A 215 -3.10 0.12 -28.98
CA ALA A 215 -2.26 0.62 -30.08
C ALA A 215 -1.04 1.41 -29.56
N GLU A 216 -1.22 2.22 -28.52
CA GLU A 216 -0.11 2.94 -27.86
C GLU A 216 0.90 1.98 -27.23
N ASN A 217 0.42 0.96 -26.50
CA ASN A 217 1.27 -0.07 -25.91
C ASN A 217 2.00 -0.91 -26.98
N GLU A 218 1.33 -1.28 -28.08
CA GLU A 218 1.95 -1.98 -29.19
C GLU A 218 3.06 -1.15 -29.85
N LYS A 219 2.83 0.16 -30.01
CA LYS A 219 3.84 1.09 -30.52
C LYS A 219 5.04 1.20 -29.58
N VAL A 220 4.81 1.39 -28.28
CA VAL A 220 5.87 1.45 -27.27
C VAL A 220 6.66 0.14 -27.24
N ALA A 221 5.95 -1.00 -27.22
CA ALA A 221 6.59 -2.32 -27.24
C ALA A 221 7.46 -2.53 -28.51
N ALA A 222 6.99 -2.07 -29.68
CA ALA A 222 7.77 -2.15 -30.91
C ALA A 222 9.04 -1.30 -30.88
N VAL A 223 8.97 -0.09 -30.31
CA VAL A 223 10.14 0.79 -30.11
C VAL A 223 11.12 0.20 -29.11
N ASP A 224 10.61 -0.31 -27.98
CA ASP A 224 11.43 -0.94 -26.95
C ASP A 224 12.12 -2.21 -27.47
N PHE A 225 11.40 -3.02 -28.27
CA PHE A 225 11.96 -4.21 -28.91
C PHE A 225 13.06 -3.83 -29.91
N ALA A 226 12.85 -2.80 -30.74
CA ALA A 226 13.87 -2.32 -31.67
C ALA A 226 15.10 -1.82 -30.93
N THR A 227 14.94 -1.03 -29.87
CA THR A 227 16.03 -0.53 -29.03
C THR A 227 16.78 -1.65 -28.32
N ALA A 228 16.05 -2.64 -27.81
CA ALA A 228 16.64 -3.83 -27.18
C ALA A 228 17.48 -4.63 -28.19
N THR A 229 16.96 -4.81 -29.40
CA THR A 229 17.68 -5.51 -30.49
C THR A 229 18.95 -4.77 -30.90
N GLU A 230 18.89 -3.46 -31.05
CA GLU A 230 20.05 -2.61 -31.34
C GLU A 230 21.09 -2.70 -30.21
N THR A 231 20.66 -2.60 -28.96
CA THR A 231 21.55 -2.71 -27.79
C THR A 231 22.21 -4.08 -27.71
N MET A 232 21.48 -5.16 -28.01
CA MET A 232 22.03 -6.52 -28.05
C MET A 232 23.06 -6.69 -29.17
N ALA A 233 22.77 -6.15 -30.39
CA ALA A 233 23.70 -6.19 -31.52
C ALA A 233 24.99 -5.41 -31.23
N ASP A 234 24.88 -4.24 -30.64
CA ASP A 234 26.02 -3.41 -30.24
C ASP A 234 26.84 -4.08 -29.13
N GLY A 235 26.14 -4.70 -28.15
CA GLY A 235 26.77 -5.53 -27.12
C GLY A 235 27.54 -6.70 -27.68
N ALA A 236 26.95 -7.44 -28.63
CA ALA A 236 27.61 -8.56 -29.31
C ALA A 236 28.82 -8.10 -30.11
N ARG A 237 28.71 -6.99 -30.85
CA ARG A 237 29.83 -6.39 -31.60
C ARG A 237 30.99 -6.00 -30.66
N ARG A 238 30.71 -5.31 -29.57
CA ARG A 238 31.72 -4.93 -28.57
C ARG A 238 32.37 -6.14 -27.91
N ALA A 239 31.61 -7.18 -27.62
CA ALA A 239 32.12 -8.41 -27.05
C ALA A 239 33.10 -9.11 -28.03
N GLU A 240 32.75 -9.17 -29.33
CA GLU A 240 33.62 -9.77 -30.35
C GLU A 240 34.91 -8.97 -30.58
N ILE A 241 34.84 -7.63 -30.61
CA ILE A 241 36.03 -6.77 -30.67
C ILE A 241 36.93 -7.03 -29.46
N LYS A 242 36.34 -7.05 -28.22
CA LYS A 242 37.13 -7.31 -27.02
C LYS A 242 37.75 -8.70 -26.99
N ARG A 243 37.04 -9.70 -27.51
CA ARG A 243 37.57 -11.06 -27.65
C ARG A 243 38.73 -11.09 -28.62
N ALA A 244 38.62 -10.45 -29.81
CA ALA A 244 39.67 -10.40 -30.79
C ALA A 244 40.90 -9.60 -30.27
N GLU A 245 40.70 -8.47 -29.58
CA GLU A 245 41.77 -7.74 -28.89
C GLU A 245 42.46 -8.59 -27.84
N GLY A 246 41.73 -9.33 -27.03
CA GLY A 246 42.25 -10.25 -26.03
C GLY A 246 43.10 -11.35 -26.66
N VAL A 247 42.63 -11.99 -27.75
CA VAL A 247 43.36 -13.02 -28.48
C VAL A 247 44.66 -12.45 -29.11
N LYS A 248 44.56 -11.22 -29.69
CA LYS A 248 45.77 -10.54 -30.23
C LYS A 248 46.79 -10.28 -29.11
N GLN A 249 46.36 -9.74 -27.99
CA GLN A 249 47.28 -9.43 -26.88
C GLN A 249 47.87 -10.72 -26.26
N ALA A 250 47.09 -11.79 -26.16
CA ALA A 250 47.58 -13.06 -25.68
C ALA A 250 48.67 -13.62 -26.59
N LYS A 251 48.51 -13.54 -27.95
CA LYS A 251 49.50 -14.01 -28.89
C LYS A 251 50.77 -13.14 -28.88
N ILE A 252 50.65 -11.83 -28.67
CA ILE A 252 51.81 -10.95 -28.56
C ILE A 252 52.59 -11.32 -27.27
N LEU A 253 51.92 -11.42 -26.13
CA LEU A 253 52.58 -11.77 -24.87
C LEU A 253 53.20 -13.17 -24.90
N GLU A 254 52.57 -14.12 -25.58
CA GLU A 254 53.11 -15.49 -25.78
C GLU A 254 54.39 -15.44 -26.64
N ALA A 255 54.35 -14.71 -27.78
CA ALA A 255 55.52 -14.54 -28.63
C ALA A 255 56.66 -13.77 -27.95
N GLU A 256 56.36 -12.72 -27.18
CA GLU A 256 57.34 -11.98 -26.37
C GLU A 256 57.96 -12.91 -25.29
N GLY A 257 57.11 -13.69 -24.63
CA GLY A 257 57.55 -14.69 -23.64
C GLY A 257 58.49 -15.76 -24.24
N GLU A 258 58.11 -16.29 -25.41
CA GLU A 258 58.95 -17.23 -26.14
C GLU A 258 60.28 -16.63 -26.57
N ALA A 259 60.27 -15.40 -27.13
CA ALA A 259 61.48 -14.67 -27.54
C ALA A 259 62.40 -14.42 -26.33
N LEU A 260 61.85 -14.00 -25.21
CA LEU A 260 62.60 -13.80 -23.97
C LEU A 260 63.18 -15.12 -23.42
N ALA A 261 62.38 -16.17 -23.47
CA ALA A 261 62.83 -17.51 -23.06
C ALA A 261 64.00 -18.02 -23.92
N ILE A 262 63.93 -17.82 -25.27
CA ILE A 262 65.00 -18.18 -26.18
C ILE A 262 66.25 -17.33 -25.90
N GLN A 263 66.06 -16.02 -25.67
CA GLN A 263 67.19 -15.12 -25.34
C GLN A 263 67.87 -15.55 -24.04
N LEU A 264 67.15 -15.83 -22.97
CA LEU A 264 67.71 -16.27 -21.69
C LEU A 264 68.39 -17.63 -21.81
N VAL A 265 67.83 -18.55 -22.59
CA VAL A 265 68.44 -19.88 -22.83
C VAL A 265 69.74 -19.70 -23.59
N ASN A 266 69.81 -18.86 -24.68
CA ASN A 266 71.02 -18.59 -25.42
C ASN A 266 72.09 -17.94 -24.55
N GLU A 267 71.72 -16.89 -23.77
CA GLU A 267 72.68 -16.20 -22.90
C GLU A 267 73.21 -17.17 -21.81
N SER A 268 72.38 -18.04 -21.28
CA SER A 268 72.80 -19.06 -20.34
C SER A 268 73.66 -20.15 -21.01
N ALA A 269 73.38 -20.51 -22.26
CA ALA A 269 74.15 -21.48 -23.01
C ALA A 269 75.55 -20.90 -23.32
N ASP A 270 75.65 -19.64 -23.77
CA ASP A 270 76.93 -19.02 -24.05
C ASP A 270 77.83 -18.90 -22.81
N ARG A 271 77.23 -18.69 -21.63
CA ARG A 271 77.96 -18.55 -20.36
C ARG A 271 78.36 -19.90 -19.72
N TYR A 272 77.54 -20.92 -19.79
CA TYR A 272 77.69 -22.15 -18.99
C TYR A 272 77.77 -23.43 -19.83
N PHE A 273 77.46 -23.36 -21.14
CA PHE A 273 77.37 -24.59 -21.97
C PHE A 273 78.60 -24.81 -22.84
N THR A 274 79.77 -24.93 -22.20
CA THR A 274 81.06 -25.18 -22.88
C THR A 274 81.60 -26.58 -22.58
N GLY A 275 82.28 -27.23 -23.57
CA GLY A 275 82.96 -28.49 -23.42
C GLY A 275 82.07 -29.73 -23.08
N ASN A 276 82.36 -30.43 -21.98
CA ASN A 276 81.67 -31.65 -21.58
C ASN A 276 80.15 -31.45 -21.29
N ALA A 277 79.63 -30.20 -20.98
CA ALA A 277 78.23 -29.94 -20.79
C ALA A 277 77.39 -30.13 -22.08
N GLN A 278 77.99 -29.87 -23.23
CA GLN A 278 77.36 -30.07 -24.55
C GLN A 278 77.13 -31.54 -24.80
N LEU A 279 78.16 -32.40 -24.52
CA LEU A 279 78.08 -33.82 -24.68
C LEU A 279 77.02 -34.41 -23.76
N LEU A 280 76.99 -34.04 -22.46
CA LEU A 280 76.03 -34.53 -21.49
C LEU A 280 74.60 -34.19 -21.93
N ARG A 281 74.35 -32.97 -22.41
CA ARG A 281 72.99 -32.52 -22.88
C ARG A 281 72.53 -33.29 -24.10
N ARG A 282 73.44 -33.63 -25.03
CA ARG A 282 73.17 -34.46 -26.21
C ARG A 282 72.75 -35.84 -25.74
N LEU A 283 73.47 -36.44 -24.80
CA LEU A 283 73.16 -37.79 -24.25
C LEU A 283 71.82 -37.82 -23.55
N ILE A 284 71.47 -36.79 -22.67
CA ILE A 284 70.20 -36.71 -22.01
C ILE A 284 69.04 -36.52 -23.01
N THR A 285 69.26 -35.80 -24.11
CA THR A 285 68.22 -35.62 -25.14
C THR A 285 67.96 -36.90 -25.90
N VAL A 286 69.00 -37.68 -26.18
CA VAL A 286 68.88 -39.00 -26.81
C VAL A 286 68.20 -40.00 -25.86
N GLU A 287 68.55 -40.00 -24.59
CA GLU A 287 67.96 -40.82 -23.58
C GLU A 287 66.42 -40.53 -23.44
N ARG A 288 66.01 -39.26 -23.36
CA ARG A 288 64.60 -38.89 -23.32
C ARG A 288 63.83 -39.22 -24.58
N SER A 289 64.44 -39.13 -25.77
CA SER A 289 63.78 -39.50 -27.02
C SER A 289 63.65 -41.03 -27.16
N LEU A 290 64.54 -41.80 -26.54
CA LEU A 290 64.49 -43.27 -26.54
C LEU A 290 63.56 -43.83 -25.45
N GLN A 291 63.38 -43.13 -24.31
CA GLN A 291 62.47 -43.56 -23.21
C GLN A 291 61.01 -43.67 -23.61
N ASN A 292 60.55 -42.82 -24.53
CA ASN A 292 59.13 -42.70 -24.89
C ASN A 292 58.78 -43.15 -26.31
N ASN A 293 59.75 -43.55 -27.13
CA ASN A 293 59.52 -43.96 -28.52
C ASN A 293 60.34 -45.26 -28.88
N SER A 294 59.65 -46.25 -29.36
CA SER A 294 60.26 -47.54 -29.82
C SER A 294 60.90 -47.45 -31.23
N LYS A 295 60.79 -46.34 -31.93
CA LYS A 295 61.44 -46.12 -33.26
C LYS A 295 61.89 -44.67 -33.40
N VAL A 296 63.14 -44.40 -33.44
CA VAL A 296 63.74 -43.11 -33.79
C VAL A 296 64.27 -43.21 -35.22
N VAL A 297 63.67 -42.49 -36.14
CA VAL A 297 64.16 -42.34 -37.50
C VAL A 297 65.15 -41.14 -37.54
N VAL A 298 66.40 -41.45 -37.61
CA VAL A 298 67.44 -40.43 -37.67
C VAL A 298 67.91 -40.34 -39.14
N PRO A 299 67.90 -39.06 -39.73
CA PRO A 299 68.38 -38.92 -41.11
C PRO A 299 69.87 -39.31 -41.23
N ALA A 300 70.20 -40.09 -42.29
CA ALA A 300 71.56 -40.44 -42.54
C ALA A 300 72.44 -39.22 -42.87
N GLY A 301 73.32 -38.86 -42.00
CA GLY A 301 74.22 -37.69 -42.14
C GLY A 301 74.13 -36.76 -40.95
N SER A 302 73.26 -36.98 -39.96
CA SER A 302 73.28 -36.21 -38.71
C SER A 302 74.40 -36.69 -37.79
N GLU A 303 75.03 -35.77 -37.08
CA GLU A 303 76.08 -36.16 -36.07
C GLU A 303 75.58 -37.16 -35.02
N LEU A 304 74.24 -37.22 -34.79
CA LEU A 304 73.59 -38.19 -33.88
C LEU A 304 73.74 -39.63 -34.37
N VAL A 305 73.75 -39.86 -35.68
CA VAL A 305 73.96 -41.20 -36.23
C VAL A 305 75.37 -41.72 -35.95
N ASN A 306 76.36 -40.87 -36.05
CA ASN A 306 77.74 -41.20 -35.76
C ASN A 306 77.94 -41.54 -34.27
N ILE A 307 77.29 -40.79 -33.37
CA ILE A 307 77.37 -41.04 -31.93
C ILE A 307 76.66 -42.32 -31.55
N ILE A 308 75.48 -42.62 -32.11
CA ILE A 308 74.76 -43.88 -31.86
C ILE A 308 75.45 -45.09 -32.51
N GLY A 309 76.02 -44.88 -33.70
CA GLY A 309 76.80 -45.90 -34.36
C GLY A 309 78.10 -46.32 -33.64
N ASP A 310 78.82 -45.32 -33.08
CA ASP A 310 79.99 -45.52 -32.27
C ASP A 310 79.70 -46.21 -30.92
N ILE A 311 78.53 -45.93 -30.29
CA ILE A 311 78.16 -46.50 -29.01
C ILE A 311 77.51 -47.90 -29.18
N ALA A 312 76.78 -48.13 -30.28
CA ALA A 312 75.95 -49.34 -30.46
C ALA A 312 76.60 -50.35 -31.45
N GLY A 313 77.65 -50.04 -32.06
CA GLY A 313 78.38 -50.95 -33.02
C GLY A 313 77.57 -51.31 -34.29
N VAL A 314 76.60 -50.40 -34.68
CA VAL A 314 75.74 -50.68 -35.83
C VAL A 314 76.12 -49.77 -37.02
N LEU A 315 76.38 -50.35 -38.18
CA LEU A 315 76.69 -49.68 -39.43
C LEU A 315 75.44 -49.00 -40.04
N PRO A 316 75.52 -47.76 -40.57
CA PRO A 316 74.37 -47.04 -41.13
C PRO A 316 73.90 -47.65 -42.46
N ILE A 317 72.59 -47.82 -42.61
CA ILE A 317 71.96 -48.31 -43.86
C ILE A 317 71.84 -47.14 -44.84
N PRO A 318 72.34 -47.22 -46.11
CA PRO A 318 72.28 -46.15 -47.08
C PRO A 318 70.84 -45.88 -47.55
N ALA A 319 70.43 -44.67 -47.50
CA ALA A 319 69.07 -44.22 -47.91
C ALA A 319 68.91 -44.27 -49.44
N ARG A 320 68.00 -45.09 -49.94
CA ARG A 320 67.55 -45.11 -51.33
C ARG A 320 66.66 -43.90 -51.61
N ILE A 321 67.07 -42.93 -52.45
CA ILE A 321 66.32 -41.77 -52.84
C ILE A 321 65.13 -42.21 -53.68
N ALA A 322 63.93 -42.14 -53.17
CA ALA A 322 62.68 -42.27 -53.92
C ALA A 322 62.35 -40.91 -54.58
N ARG A 323 62.40 -40.84 -55.92
CA ARG A 323 61.90 -39.68 -56.71
C ARG A 323 60.39 -39.60 -56.54
N VAL A 324 59.92 -38.56 -55.91
CA VAL A 324 58.48 -38.18 -55.93
C VAL A 324 58.25 -37.41 -57.22
N ALA A 325 57.38 -37.97 -58.06
CA ALA A 325 56.89 -37.33 -59.29
C ALA A 325 55.92 -36.20 -58.89
N SER A 326 56.19 -35.02 -59.40
CA SER A 326 55.30 -33.83 -59.31
C SER A 326 54.00 -34.14 -60.05
N ARG A 327 52.87 -34.07 -59.38
CA ARG A 327 51.54 -33.99 -59.98
C ARG A 327 51.12 -32.49 -59.99
N GLU A 328 50.82 -32.01 -61.20
CA GLU A 328 50.20 -30.75 -61.50
C GLU A 328 48.76 -30.66 -60.89
N PRO A 329 48.33 -29.48 -60.45
CA PRO A 329 46.94 -29.31 -60.00
C PRO A 329 46.00 -29.11 -61.19
N ALA A 330 44.90 -29.88 -61.23
CA ALA A 330 43.83 -29.70 -62.20
C ALA A 330 42.97 -28.51 -61.80
N GLU A 331 42.81 -27.61 -62.72
CA GLU A 331 41.86 -26.50 -62.76
C GLU A 331 40.43 -27.04 -62.76
N HIS A 332 39.57 -26.63 -61.78
CA HIS A 332 38.13 -26.78 -61.87
C HIS A 332 37.50 -25.41 -62.14
N VAL A 333 36.99 -25.32 -63.34
CA VAL A 333 36.12 -24.25 -63.89
C VAL A 333 34.75 -24.31 -63.18
N VAL A 334 34.29 -23.12 -62.85
CA VAL A 334 32.99 -22.74 -62.33
C VAL A 334 31.86 -22.98 -63.31
N GLN A 335 30.70 -23.44 -62.82
CA GLN A 335 29.38 -22.92 -63.17
C GLN A 335 28.56 -22.59 -61.96
#